data_cbfd39c132908a06ce69b909b211ea05
#
_entry.id   cbfd39c132908a06ce69b909b211ea05
#
_cell.length_a   1.000
_cell.length_b   1.000
_cell.length_c   1.000
_cell.angle_alpha   90.00
_cell.angle_beta   90.00
_cell.angle_gamma   90.00
#
_symmetry.space_group_name_H-M   'P 1'
#
loop_
_entity.id
_entity.type
_entity.pdbx_description
1 polymer ?
#
loop_
_entity_poly.entity_id
_entity_poly.type
_entity_poly.pdbx_seq_one_letter_code
_entity_poly.pdbx_strand_id
1 'polypeptide(L)'
;GFAEGRVSVQDFGAQQAALRLDIADGMRVLDACAAPGGKSGHLLELADIQLTALDIDATRLERVAENLARLQLTATLAAADAAKPDSWWDGVPFDRILADVPCSASGVVRRNPDIKWLRRPDDFAALGQQQAAMVDALWPLLAKGGKLLYATCSIMPEENQQQLDAFLQRHPDARLAGSEQLLPSADHDGFYYALLEKA
;
A
#
# COMPACT_ATOMS: atom_id res chain seq x y z
N GLY A 1 -25.47 0.80 9.70
CA GLY A 1 -24.97 1.21 8.36
C GLY A 1 -23.72 0.47 7.93
N PHE A 2 -22.95 -0.11 8.89
CA PHE A 2 -21.71 -0.85 8.56
C PHE A 2 -22.02 -2.17 7.83
N ALA A 3 -22.92 -2.98 8.36
CA ALA A 3 -23.29 -4.27 7.75
C ALA A 3 -23.92 -4.10 6.35
N GLU A 4 -24.62 -3.00 6.14
CA GLU A 4 -25.26 -2.67 4.87
C GLU A 4 -24.32 -1.98 3.87
N GLY A 5 -23.03 -1.88 4.19
CA GLY A 5 -22.02 -1.29 3.31
C GLY A 5 -22.11 0.23 3.13
N ARG A 6 -22.85 0.94 3.98
CA ARG A 6 -23.01 2.41 3.87
C ARG A 6 -21.86 3.19 4.47
N VAL A 7 -21.07 2.56 5.33
CA VAL A 7 -19.92 3.18 6.00
C VAL A 7 -18.81 2.16 6.18
N SER A 8 -17.58 2.64 6.21
CA SER A 8 -16.39 1.89 6.61
C SER A 8 -15.70 2.57 7.79
N VAL A 9 -15.02 1.79 8.62
CA VAL A 9 -14.21 2.32 9.73
C VAL A 9 -12.75 2.18 9.35
N GLN A 10 -12.05 3.30 9.27
CA GLN A 10 -10.64 3.33 8.94
C GLN A 10 -9.96 4.48 9.69
N ASP A 11 -8.74 4.24 10.19
CA ASP A 11 -7.92 5.30 10.81
C ASP A 11 -7.70 6.46 9.83
N PHE A 12 -7.76 7.70 10.32
CA PHE A 12 -7.59 8.89 9.47
C PHE A 12 -6.26 8.86 8.70
N GLY A 13 -5.17 8.43 9.36
CA GLY A 13 -3.89 8.27 8.70
C GLY A 13 -3.96 7.27 7.54
N ALA A 14 -4.63 6.12 7.72
CA ALA A 14 -4.77 5.10 6.67
C ALA A 14 -5.63 5.59 5.48
N GLN A 15 -6.62 6.47 5.71
CA GLN A 15 -7.45 7.06 4.64
C GLN A 15 -6.63 7.91 3.67
N GLN A 16 -5.49 8.46 4.11
CA GLN A 16 -4.63 9.30 3.29
C GLN A 16 -4.03 8.56 2.07
N ALA A 17 -3.94 7.23 2.11
CA ALA A 17 -3.37 6.43 1.01
C ALA A 17 -4.15 6.62 -0.30
N ALA A 18 -5.47 6.41 -0.26
CA ALA A 18 -6.30 6.52 -1.47
C ALA A 18 -6.33 7.95 -2.03
N LEU A 19 -6.40 8.95 -1.14
CA LEU A 19 -6.41 10.37 -1.53
C LEU A 19 -5.09 10.83 -2.18
N ARG A 20 -3.95 10.23 -1.78
CA ARG A 20 -2.62 10.60 -2.28
C ARG A 20 -2.22 9.88 -3.57
N LEU A 21 -2.87 8.78 -3.92
CA LEU A 21 -2.51 8.00 -5.11
C LEU A 21 -2.89 8.70 -6.42
N ASP A 22 -3.71 9.74 -6.36
CA ASP A 22 -4.09 10.57 -7.53
C ASP A 22 -4.73 9.72 -8.64
N ILE A 23 -5.75 8.94 -8.26
CA ILE A 23 -6.52 8.09 -9.18
C ILE A 23 -7.60 8.88 -9.92
N ALA A 24 -7.96 8.40 -11.11
CA ALA A 24 -9.06 8.92 -11.91
C ALA A 24 -9.81 7.76 -12.61
N ASP A 25 -11.01 8.06 -13.11
CA ASP A 25 -11.83 7.09 -13.82
C ASP A 25 -11.09 6.47 -15.02
N GLY A 26 -11.32 5.19 -15.23
CA GLY A 26 -10.74 4.40 -16.32
C GLY A 26 -9.31 3.91 -16.05
N MET A 27 -8.65 4.35 -14.96
CA MET A 27 -7.29 3.92 -14.63
C MET A 27 -7.22 2.45 -14.23
N ARG A 28 -6.10 1.83 -14.58
CA ARG A 28 -5.71 0.51 -14.13
C ARG A 28 -4.84 0.63 -12.88
N VAL A 29 -5.33 0.11 -11.77
CA VAL A 29 -4.73 0.32 -10.44
C VAL A 29 -4.36 -1.02 -9.80
N LEU A 30 -3.19 -1.07 -9.15
CA LEU A 30 -2.75 -2.20 -8.33
C LEU A 30 -2.71 -1.79 -6.86
N ASP A 31 -3.34 -2.59 -5.99
CA ASP A 31 -3.10 -2.60 -4.54
C ASP A 31 -2.27 -3.83 -4.21
N ALA A 32 -0.97 -3.65 -3.96
CA ALA A 32 0.01 -4.74 -3.90
C ALA A 32 0.03 -5.51 -2.56
N CYS A 33 -0.61 -4.98 -1.50
CA CYS A 33 -0.72 -5.62 -0.17
C CYS A 33 -2.09 -5.28 0.42
N ALA A 34 -3.14 -5.79 -0.22
CA ALA A 34 -4.49 -5.26 -0.10
C ALA A 34 -5.19 -5.57 1.22
N ALA A 35 -4.83 -6.69 1.89
CA ALA A 35 -5.58 -7.13 3.06
C ALA A 35 -5.45 -6.17 4.26
N PRO A 36 -6.57 -5.89 4.91
CA PRO A 36 -7.90 -6.49 4.83
C PRO A 36 -8.89 -5.82 3.85
N GLY A 37 -8.45 -4.96 2.92
CA GLY A 37 -9.28 -4.39 1.87
C GLY A 37 -9.81 -2.97 2.13
N GLY A 38 -9.41 -2.32 3.24
CA GLY A 38 -9.88 -0.98 3.54
C GLY A 38 -9.38 0.09 2.56
N LYS A 39 -8.13 -0.02 2.10
CA LYS A 39 -7.56 0.88 1.08
C LYS A 39 -8.12 0.56 -0.29
N SER A 40 -8.23 -0.73 -0.66
CA SER A 40 -8.87 -1.18 -1.91
C SER A 40 -10.29 -0.66 -2.04
N GLY A 41 -11.11 -0.80 -0.98
CA GLY A 41 -12.48 -0.26 -0.97
C GLY A 41 -12.50 1.25 -1.16
N HIS A 42 -11.66 1.99 -0.46
CA HIS A 42 -11.59 3.45 -0.57
C HIS A 42 -11.16 3.91 -1.98
N LEU A 43 -10.22 3.20 -2.63
CA LEU A 43 -9.86 3.48 -4.02
C LEU A 43 -11.06 3.33 -4.96
N LEU A 44 -11.82 2.24 -4.82
CA LEU A 44 -13.01 1.97 -5.64
C LEU A 44 -14.18 2.92 -5.37
N GLU A 45 -14.25 3.50 -4.16
CA GLU A 45 -15.25 4.52 -3.82
C GLU A 45 -14.92 5.90 -4.41
N LEU A 46 -13.64 6.19 -4.68
CA LEU A 46 -13.19 7.49 -5.20
C LEU A 46 -13.30 7.62 -6.71
N ALA A 47 -13.14 6.54 -7.47
CA ALA A 47 -13.14 6.57 -8.94
C ALA A 47 -13.54 5.22 -9.54
N ASP A 48 -14.07 5.24 -10.76
CA ASP A 48 -14.38 4.03 -11.55
C ASP A 48 -13.10 3.48 -12.17
N ILE A 49 -12.41 2.58 -11.45
CA ILE A 49 -11.10 2.05 -11.79
C ILE A 49 -11.13 0.52 -12.02
N GLN A 50 -10.14 0.03 -12.75
CA GLN A 50 -9.87 -1.40 -12.87
C GLN A 50 -8.85 -1.80 -11.79
N LEU A 51 -9.35 -2.20 -10.61
CA LEU A 51 -8.50 -2.55 -9.48
C LEU A 51 -8.09 -4.03 -9.52
N THR A 52 -6.78 -4.29 -9.43
CA THR A 52 -6.20 -5.58 -9.05
C THR A 52 -5.70 -5.48 -7.62
N ALA A 53 -6.17 -6.35 -6.75
CA ALA A 53 -5.79 -6.38 -5.34
C ALA A 53 -5.07 -7.69 -5.01
N LEU A 54 -3.82 -7.60 -4.55
CA LEU A 54 -2.98 -8.73 -4.19
C LEU A 54 -2.81 -8.83 -2.68
N ASP A 55 -2.73 -10.04 -2.18
CA ASP A 55 -2.10 -10.34 -0.90
C ASP A 55 -1.40 -11.70 -1.02
N ILE A 56 -0.27 -11.88 -0.35
CA ILE A 56 0.47 -13.16 -0.37
C ILE A 56 -0.30 -14.25 0.40
N ASP A 57 -1.14 -13.87 1.36
CA ASP A 57 -1.93 -14.77 2.20
C ASP A 57 -3.36 -14.87 1.66
N ALA A 58 -3.71 -16.03 1.09
CA ALA A 58 -5.04 -16.30 0.56
C ALA A 58 -6.16 -16.13 1.60
N THR A 59 -5.91 -16.48 2.87
CA THR A 59 -6.89 -16.31 3.95
C THR A 59 -7.14 -14.84 4.28
N ARG A 60 -6.08 -14.02 4.21
CA ARG A 60 -6.24 -12.57 4.36
C ARG A 60 -6.95 -11.95 3.17
N LEU A 61 -6.75 -12.49 1.95
CA LEU A 61 -7.42 -12.03 0.75
C LEU A 61 -8.93 -12.31 0.78
N GLU A 62 -9.39 -13.38 1.45
CA GLU A 62 -10.82 -13.63 1.69
C GLU A 62 -11.49 -12.45 2.41
N ARG A 63 -10.80 -11.80 3.36
CA ARG A 63 -11.32 -10.61 4.06
C ARG A 63 -11.45 -9.41 3.12
N VAL A 64 -10.59 -9.30 2.11
CA VAL A 64 -10.73 -8.28 1.05
C VAL A 64 -12.02 -8.55 0.26
N ALA A 65 -12.25 -9.80 -0.16
CA ALA A 65 -13.46 -10.19 -0.88
C ALA A 65 -14.73 -9.89 -0.07
N GLU A 66 -14.75 -10.25 1.23
CA GLU A 66 -15.86 -9.99 2.15
C GLU A 66 -16.15 -8.48 2.29
N ASN A 67 -15.09 -7.66 2.46
CA ASN A 67 -15.23 -6.21 2.56
C ASN A 67 -15.76 -5.59 1.27
N LEU A 68 -15.22 -5.99 0.12
CA LEU A 68 -15.68 -5.49 -1.17
C LEU A 68 -17.14 -5.91 -1.43
N ALA A 69 -17.50 -7.17 -1.15
CA ALA A 69 -18.89 -7.65 -1.28
C ALA A 69 -19.84 -6.85 -0.38
N ARG A 70 -19.46 -6.57 0.88
CA ARG A 70 -20.25 -5.75 1.82
C ARG A 70 -20.46 -4.33 1.27
N LEU A 71 -19.46 -3.74 0.62
CA LEU A 71 -19.50 -2.41 0.02
C LEU A 71 -20.14 -2.40 -1.38
N GLN A 72 -20.51 -3.57 -1.93
CA GLN A 72 -21.01 -3.75 -3.29
C GLN A 72 -20.01 -3.28 -4.37
N LEU A 73 -18.71 -3.44 -4.07
CA LEU A 73 -17.60 -3.12 -4.95
C LEU A 73 -16.97 -4.39 -5.51
N THR A 74 -16.30 -4.28 -6.64
CA THR A 74 -15.64 -5.40 -7.31
C THR A 74 -14.19 -5.08 -7.67
N ALA A 75 -13.30 -6.08 -7.55
CA ALA A 75 -11.92 -6.01 -7.99
C ALA A 75 -11.45 -7.39 -8.46
N THR A 76 -10.37 -7.43 -9.22
CA THR A 76 -9.64 -8.68 -9.46
C THR A 76 -8.79 -8.99 -8.24
N LEU A 77 -9.03 -10.16 -7.62
CA LEU A 77 -8.29 -10.60 -6.44
C LEU A 77 -7.31 -11.71 -6.82
N ALA A 78 -6.06 -11.63 -6.37
CA ALA A 78 -5.07 -12.67 -6.60
C ALA A 78 -4.22 -12.93 -5.34
N ALA A 79 -4.19 -14.18 -4.89
CA ALA A 79 -3.28 -14.64 -3.84
C ALA A 79 -1.89 -14.86 -4.45
N ALA A 80 -1.00 -13.86 -4.32
CA ALA A 80 0.30 -13.87 -4.96
C ALA A 80 1.32 -12.98 -4.24
N ASP A 81 2.59 -13.29 -4.43
CA ASP A 81 3.71 -12.49 -3.95
C ASP A 81 3.94 -11.30 -4.90
N ALA A 82 3.69 -10.08 -4.42
CA ALA A 82 3.87 -8.86 -5.20
C ALA A 82 5.32 -8.70 -5.72
N ALA A 83 6.31 -9.27 -5.03
CA ALA A 83 7.70 -9.27 -5.45
C ALA A 83 8.01 -10.27 -6.59
N LYS A 84 7.02 -11.07 -7.04
CA LYS A 84 7.16 -12.07 -8.11
C LYS A 84 6.14 -11.86 -9.22
N PRO A 85 6.21 -10.76 -9.97
CA PRO A 85 5.20 -10.39 -10.97
C PRO A 85 4.97 -11.43 -12.06
N ASP A 86 5.97 -12.20 -12.44
CA ASP A 86 5.83 -13.25 -13.47
C ASP A 86 4.75 -14.30 -13.14
N SER A 87 4.34 -14.42 -11.89
CA SER A 87 3.35 -15.40 -11.46
C SER A 87 1.90 -14.90 -11.52
N TRP A 88 1.66 -13.59 -11.69
CA TRP A 88 0.33 -13.01 -11.58
C TRP A 88 0.04 -11.84 -12.54
N TRP A 89 1.09 -11.15 -13.03
CA TRP A 89 0.92 -10.01 -13.92
C TRP A 89 0.66 -10.44 -15.36
N ASP A 90 -0.27 -9.78 -16.01
CA ASP A 90 -0.69 -10.08 -17.39
C ASP A 90 0.13 -9.34 -18.47
N GLY A 91 1.15 -8.59 -18.09
CA GLY A 91 2.01 -7.83 -19.00
C GLY A 91 1.48 -6.44 -19.36
N VAL A 92 0.29 -6.06 -18.91
CA VAL A 92 -0.27 -4.72 -19.16
C VAL A 92 0.08 -3.77 -18.00
N PRO A 93 0.75 -2.64 -18.28
CA PRO A 93 1.17 -1.71 -17.22
C PRO A 93 0.01 -1.13 -16.41
N PHE A 94 0.29 -0.79 -15.16
CA PHE A 94 -0.63 -0.07 -14.28
C PHE A 94 -0.40 1.44 -14.36
N ASP A 95 -1.48 2.23 -14.29
CA ASP A 95 -1.39 3.68 -14.19
C ASP A 95 -1.02 4.13 -12.79
N ARG A 96 -1.48 3.36 -11.79
CA ARG A 96 -1.25 3.61 -10.35
C ARG A 96 -0.94 2.32 -9.62
N ILE A 97 -0.01 2.40 -8.68
CA ILE A 97 0.33 1.29 -7.78
C ILE A 97 0.32 1.81 -6.35
N LEU A 98 -0.48 1.19 -5.48
CA LEU A 98 -0.38 1.33 -4.04
C LEU A 98 0.50 0.20 -3.50
N ALA A 99 1.64 0.56 -2.93
CA ALA A 99 2.55 -0.35 -2.24
C ALA A 99 2.49 -0.07 -0.73
N ASP A 100 1.41 -0.54 -0.07
CA ASP A 100 1.26 -0.52 1.40
C ASP A 100 2.03 -1.71 1.99
N VAL A 101 3.35 -1.54 2.04
CA VAL A 101 4.28 -2.66 2.24
C VAL A 101 4.28 -3.20 3.68
N PRO A 102 4.56 -4.50 3.88
CA PRO A 102 4.81 -5.04 5.21
C PRO A 102 5.89 -4.25 5.94
N CYS A 103 5.61 -3.86 7.19
CA CYS A 103 6.52 -3.03 7.98
C CYS A 103 6.47 -3.41 9.47
N SER A 104 7.29 -2.77 10.29
CA SER A 104 7.31 -3.00 11.75
C SER A 104 5.99 -2.68 12.45
N ALA A 105 5.13 -1.89 11.81
CA ALA A 105 3.88 -1.36 12.37
C ALA A 105 4.11 -0.48 13.62
N SER A 106 5.29 0.13 13.73
CA SER A 106 5.66 0.97 14.89
C SER A 106 4.78 2.22 15.05
N GLY A 107 4.07 2.64 13.99
CA GLY A 107 3.14 3.77 14.03
C GLY A 107 1.79 3.45 14.65
N VAL A 108 1.41 2.17 14.79
CA VAL A 108 0.09 1.74 15.32
C VAL A 108 0.17 1.17 16.73
N VAL A 109 1.26 1.42 17.45
CA VAL A 109 1.49 0.91 18.82
C VAL A 109 0.44 1.37 19.82
N ARG A 110 -0.25 2.48 19.57
CA ARG A 110 -1.36 2.95 20.40
C ARG A 110 -2.47 1.92 20.51
N ARG A 111 -2.81 1.27 19.40
CA ARG A 111 -3.84 0.23 19.33
C ARG A 111 -3.29 -1.17 19.52
N ASN A 112 -2.00 -1.37 19.25
CA ASN A 112 -1.29 -2.65 19.32
C ASN A 112 -0.02 -2.49 20.18
N PRO A 113 -0.16 -2.33 21.51
CA PRO A 113 0.97 -1.99 22.39
C PRO A 113 2.02 -3.11 22.54
N ASP A 114 1.67 -4.32 22.16
CA ASP A 114 2.55 -5.50 22.11
C ASP A 114 3.65 -5.36 21.05
N ILE A 115 3.44 -4.60 19.98
CA ILE A 115 4.44 -4.37 18.92
C ILE A 115 5.78 -3.91 19.48
N LYS A 116 5.78 -2.98 20.41
CA LYS A 116 7.03 -2.46 21.03
C LYS A 116 7.84 -3.50 21.78
N TRP A 117 7.21 -4.61 22.18
CA TRP A 117 7.86 -5.70 22.91
C TRP A 117 8.25 -6.87 21.99
N LEU A 118 7.51 -7.06 20.90
CA LEU A 118 7.71 -8.16 19.95
C LEU A 118 8.79 -7.83 18.92
N ARG A 119 8.96 -6.55 18.53
CA ARG A 119 9.95 -6.16 17.52
C ARG A 119 11.37 -6.21 18.06
N ARG A 120 12.26 -6.80 17.25
CA ARG A 120 13.71 -6.91 17.53
C ARG A 120 14.49 -6.08 16.51
N PRO A 121 15.71 -5.64 16.82
CA PRO A 121 16.53 -4.87 15.87
C PRO A 121 16.71 -5.55 14.51
N ASP A 122 16.88 -6.87 14.47
CA ASP A 122 17.08 -7.62 13.22
C ASP A 122 15.83 -7.64 12.33
N ASP A 123 14.63 -7.47 12.89
CA ASP A 123 13.38 -7.43 12.12
C ASP A 123 13.38 -6.23 11.17
N PHE A 124 13.94 -5.09 11.56
CA PHE A 124 13.96 -3.89 10.72
C PHE A 124 14.83 -4.08 9.48
N ALA A 125 15.97 -4.76 9.60
CA ALA A 125 16.82 -5.06 8.46
C ALA A 125 16.12 -6.01 7.47
N ALA A 126 15.46 -7.05 7.98
CA ALA A 126 14.72 -8.01 7.16
C ALA A 126 13.52 -7.36 6.45
N LEU A 127 12.74 -6.55 7.18
CA LEU A 127 11.61 -5.79 6.62
C LEU A 127 12.09 -4.81 5.54
N GLY A 128 13.17 -4.06 5.80
CA GLY A 128 13.74 -3.13 4.83
C GLY A 128 14.19 -3.82 3.53
N GLN A 129 14.79 -5.01 3.62
CA GLN A 129 15.14 -5.80 2.43
C GLN A 129 13.89 -6.27 1.66
N GLN A 130 12.87 -6.72 2.37
CA GLN A 130 11.61 -7.14 1.77
C GLN A 130 10.90 -5.97 1.07
N GLN A 131 10.86 -4.80 1.71
CA GLN A 131 10.27 -3.58 1.17
C GLN A 131 11.00 -3.14 -0.10
N ALA A 132 12.34 -3.10 -0.08
CA ALA A 132 13.14 -2.76 -1.25
C ALA A 132 12.89 -3.72 -2.43
N ALA A 133 12.95 -5.03 -2.19
CA ALA A 133 12.72 -6.05 -3.21
C ALA A 133 11.31 -5.94 -3.82
N MET A 134 10.30 -5.67 -3.01
CA MET A 134 8.92 -5.50 -3.47
C MET A 134 8.77 -4.27 -4.36
N VAL A 135 9.25 -3.11 -3.94
CA VAL A 135 9.11 -1.87 -4.72
C VAL A 135 9.93 -1.94 -6.00
N ASP A 136 11.14 -2.54 -5.97
CA ASP A 136 11.96 -2.78 -7.16
C ASP A 136 11.26 -3.70 -8.17
N ALA A 137 10.51 -4.72 -7.70
CA ALA A 137 9.74 -5.61 -8.56
C ALA A 137 8.46 -4.95 -9.13
N LEU A 138 7.84 -4.05 -8.38
CA LEU A 138 6.62 -3.34 -8.79
C LEU A 138 6.91 -2.19 -9.77
N TRP A 139 8.07 -1.54 -9.67
CA TRP A 139 8.42 -0.37 -10.48
C TRP A 139 8.35 -0.60 -12.00
N PRO A 140 8.87 -1.72 -12.54
CA PRO A 140 8.75 -2.03 -13.98
C PRO A 140 7.31 -2.14 -14.48
N LEU A 141 6.36 -2.53 -13.61
CA LEU A 141 4.95 -2.74 -13.95
C LEU A 141 4.17 -1.44 -14.12
N LEU A 142 4.76 -0.32 -13.67
CA LEU A 142 4.16 1.01 -13.76
C LEU A 142 4.33 1.58 -15.16
N ALA A 143 3.26 2.12 -15.72
CA ALA A 143 3.29 2.84 -16.99
C ALA A 143 4.19 4.07 -16.92
N LYS A 144 4.68 4.53 -18.07
CA LYS A 144 5.37 5.83 -18.17
C LYS A 144 4.37 6.96 -17.81
N GLY A 145 4.78 7.89 -16.94
CA GLY A 145 3.89 8.90 -16.32
C GLY A 145 2.97 8.36 -15.23
N GLY A 146 3.07 7.05 -14.95
CA GLY A 146 2.33 6.43 -13.84
C GLY A 146 2.90 6.80 -12.49
N LYS A 147 2.13 6.55 -11.42
CA LYS A 147 2.53 6.89 -10.04
C LYS A 147 2.45 5.68 -9.12
N LEU A 148 3.47 5.54 -8.27
CA LEU A 148 3.53 4.55 -7.20
C LEU A 148 3.49 5.28 -5.86
N LEU A 149 2.52 4.93 -5.01
CA LEU A 149 2.49 5.38 -3.62
C LEU A 149 3.10 4.31 -2.73
N TYR A 150 4.29 4.59 -2.22
CA TYR A 150 4.89 3.82 -1.15
C TYR A 150 4.25 4.22 0.17
N ALA A 151 3.77 3.26 0.94
CA ALA A 151 3.13 3.49 2.23
C ALA A 151 3.60 2.48 3.28
N THR A 152 3.76 2.95 4.52
CA THR A 152 3.98 2.12 5.71
C THR A 152 3.17 2.66 6.89
N CYS A 153 2.82 1.80 7.84
CA CYS A 153 2.38 2.22 9.16
C CYS A 153 3.55 2.21 10.16
N SER A 154 4.74 2.64 9.72
CA SER A 154 5.95 2.76 10.52
C SER A 154 6.33 4.22 10.76
N ILE A 155 6.98 4.48 11.88
CA ILE A 155 7.63 5.77 12.19
C ILE A 155 9.16 5.68 12.12
N MET A 156 9.69 4.53 11.70
CA MET A 156 11.13 4.28 11.64
C MET A 156 11.74 4.80 10.34
N PRO A 157 12.77 5.66 10.39
CA PRO A 157 13.41 6.19 9.18
C PRO A 157 13.95 5.11 8.25
N GLU A 158 14.40 3.96 8.80
CA GLU A 158 14.93 2.82 8.07
C GLU A 158 13.89 2.18 7.12
N GLU A 159 12.63 2.24 7.47
CA GLU A 159 11.51 1.72 6.68
C GLU A 159 10.86 2.81 5.81
N ASN A 160 11.20 4.08 6.03
CA ASN A 160 10.56 5.24 5.40
C ASN A 160 11.54 6.01 4.51
N GLN A 161 12.09 7.12 5.00
CA GLN A 161 12.94 8.01 4.19
C GLN A 161 14.19 7.31 3.65
N GLN A 162 14.83 6.44 4.43
CA GLN A 162 16.03 5.73 3.97
C GLN A 162 15.71 4.74 2.83
N GLN A 163 14.53 4.07 2.86
CA GLN A 163 14.07 3.24 1.74
C GLN A 163 13.83 4.07 0.49
N LEU A 164 13.18 5.23 0.64
CA LEU A 164 12.93 6.14 -0.46
C LEU A 164 14.23 6.64 -1.09
N ASP A 165 15.19 7.10 -0.28
CA ASP A 165 16.48 7.61 -0.76
C ASP A 165 17.26 6.53 -1.51
N ALA A 166 17.30 5.31 -0.97
CA ALA A 166 17.95 4.18 -1.62
C ALA A 166 17.23 3.76 -2.92
N PHE A 167 15.90 3.82 -2.96
CA PHE A 167 15.10 3.55 -4.16
C PHE A 167 15.42 4.56 -5.28
N LEU A 168 15.41 5.85 -4.98
CA LEU A 168 15.70 6.91 -5.95
C LEU A 168 17.12 6.82 -6.53
N GLN A 169 18.09 6.31 -5.75
CA GLN A 169 19.44 6.05 -6.25
C GLN A 169 19.48 4.88 -7.24
N ARG A 170 18.65 3.86 -7.05
CA ARG A 170 18.59 2.69 -7.95
C ARG A 170 17.77 2.94 -9.22
N HIS A 171 16.79 3.86 -9.15
CA HIS A 171 15.82 4.12 -10.23
C HIS A 171 15.90 5.58 -10.71
N PRO A 172 16.81 5.89 -11.65
CA PRO A 172 17.01 7.27 -12.14
C PRO A 172 15.82 7.81 -12.96
N ASP A 173 14.89 6.91 -13.35
CA ASP A 173 13.61 7.25 -13.99
C ASP A 173 12.49 7.55 -12.97
N ALA A 174 12.78 7.46 -11.67
CA ALA A 174 11.84 7.79 -10.61
C ALA A 174 12.01 9.25 -10.18
N ARG A 175 10.88 9.93 -10.00
CA ARG A 175 10.81 11.29 -9.42
C ARG A 175 9.95 11.25 -8.16
N LEU A 176 10.43 11.90 -7.10
CA LEU A 176 9.63 12.12 -5.89
C LEU A 176 8.65 13.28 -6.15
N ALA A 177 7.35 12.99 -6.15
CA ALA A 177 6.29 13.99 -6.24
C ALA A 177 5.92 14.58 -4.88
N GLY A 178 6.13 13.82 -3.80
CA GLY A 178 5.93 14.29 -2.43
C GLY A 178 6.08 13.15 -1.42
N SER A 179 6.49 13.50 -0.20
CA SER A 179 6.51 12.55 0.93
C SER A 179 6.08 13.21 2.22
N GLU A 180 5.52 12.43 3.13
CA GLU A 180 5.08 12.90 4.45
C GLU A 180 5.17 11.79 5.49
N GLN A 181 5.69 12.14 6.66
CA GLN A 181 5.62 11.31 7.87
C GLN A 181 4.50 11.84 8.76
N LEU A 182 3.45 11.07 8.93
CA LEU A 182 2.43 11.29 9.96
C LEU A 182 2.90 10.61 11.24
N LEU A 183 3.15 11.38 12.28
CA LEU A 183 3.43 10.82 13.61
C LEU A 183 2.13 10.50 14.34
N PRO A 184 2.12 9.46 15.19
CA PRO A 184 0.93 9.15 15.99
C PRO A 184 0.46 10.35 16.81
N SER A 185 -0.87 10.57 16.83
CA SER A 185 -1.50 11.64 17.59
C SER A 185 -2.71 11.10 18.39
N ALA A 186 -3.49 12.01 19.00
CA ALA A 186 -4.76 11.62 19.60
C ALA A 186 -5.77 11.13 18.56
N ASP A 187 -5.70 11.65 17.34
CA ASP A 187 -6.72 11.48 16.29
C ASP A 187 -6.39 10.41 15.28
N HIS A 188 -5.11 10.07 15.08
CA HIS A 188 -4.65 9.09 14.10
C HIS A 188 -3.37 8.35 14.52
N ASP A 189 -3.16 7.21 13.92
CA ASP A 189 -1.91 6.45 13.99
C ASP A 189 -0.81 7.04 13.12
N GLY A 190 0.42 6.52 13.27
CA GLY A 190 1.57 6.92 12.47
C GLY A 190 1.60 6.21 11.12
N PHE A 191 1.86 6.98 10.07
CA PHE A 191 2.04 6.50 8.70
C PHE A 191 3.14 7.26 7.98
N TYR A 192 3.74 6.63 6.99
CA TYR A 192 4.61 7.30 6.03
C TYR A 192 4.04 7.10 4.62
N TYR A 193 4.10 8.15 3.82
CA TYR A 193 3.68 8.14 2.43
C TYR A 193 4.74 8.80 1.55
N ALA A 194 5.07 8.18 0.42
CA ALA A 194 5.90 8.78 -0.63
C ALA A 194 5.31 8.47 -2.00
N LEU A 195 4.94 9.53 -2.74
CA LEU A 195 4.43 9.42 -4.09
C LEU A 195 5.59 9.57 -5.08
N LEU A 196 5.79 8.52 -5.86
CA LEU A 196 6.81 8.42 -6.90
C LEU A 196 6.15 8.47 -8.28
N GLU A 197 6.74 9.19 -9.22
CA GLU A 197 6.30 9.28 -10.61
C GLU A 197 7.37 8.73 -11.53
N LYS A 198 6.98 7.93 -12.52
CA LYS A 198 7.87 7.32 -13.51
C LYS A 198 8.01 8.24 -14.73
N ALA A 199 9.22 8.65 -15.04
CA ALA A 199 9.53 9.55 -16.15
C ALA A 199 9.38 8.91 -17.55
#